data_e055e6063f29a9e816d472a030b917db
#
_entry.id   e055e6063f29a9e816d472a030b917db
#
_cell.length_a   1.000
_cell.length_b   1.000
_cell.length_c   1.000
_cell.angle_alpha   90.00
_cell.angle_beta   90.00
_cell.angle_gamma   90.00
#
_symmetry.space_group_name_H-M   'P 1'
#
loop_
_entity.id
_entity.type
_entity.pdbx_description
1 polymer ?
#
loop_
_entity_poly.entity_id
_entity_poly.type
_entity_poly.pdbx_seq_one_letter_code
_entity_poly.pdbx_strand_id
1 'polypeptide(L)'
;VLVVLTAGLFSSLVLARKLSRPISRLSDEVAHARESRSSIPMLSATGIIELDRFSSAFTQLGREVLDTSTKFLRIMDMASVELGGYELRSAPDSIYVTDNFFDLLGMPGVDADDLTAQSFRELLQRFERSCPHSPAPDGAMLYHIRLPSGKERYLRIETTHEDGTQVGLAEDATANTLEKLRIEHECDYDTLTDLYNRRAFHRICAEFFCSPEKLGHAALLMFDLDNLKQ
;
A
#
# COMPACT_ATOMS: atom_id res chain seq x y z
N VAL A 1 56.53 -11.73 -39.46
CA VAL A 1 55.09 -11.41 -39.63
C VAL A 1 54.21 -12.55 -39.07
N LEU A 2 54.44 -13.81 -39.44
CA LEU A 2 53.59 -14.96 -39.01
C LEU A 2 53.59 -15.15 -37.49
N VAL A 3 54.75 -15.04 -36.82
CA VAL A 3 54.90 -15.18 -35.37
C VAL A 3 54.14 -14.10 -34.59
N VAL A 4 54.14 -12.87 -35.10
CA VAL A 4 53.40 -11.75 -34.47
C VAL A 4 51.90 -11.92 -34.63
N LEU A 5 51.43 -12.40 -35.77
CA LEU A 5 50.03 -12.72 -36.02
C LEU A 5 49.52 -13.88 -35.13
N THR A 6 50.29 -14.95 -35.00
CA THR A 6 49.92 -16.09 -34.15
C THR A 6 49.90 -15.72 -32.65
N ALA A 7 50.92 -14.91 -32.21
CA ALA A 7 50.92 -14.41 -30.83
C ALA A 7 49.76 -13.46 -30.55
N GLY A 8 49.42 -12.59 -31.49
CA GLY A 8 48.22 -11.71 -31.36
C GLY A 8 46.92 -12.46 -31.29
N LEU A 9 46.76 -13.49 -32.14
CA LEU A 9 45.57 -14.35 -32.15
C LEU A 9 45.44 -15.16 -30.84
N PHE A 10 46.55 -15.69 -30.35
CA PHE A 10 46.59 -16.42 -29.07
C PHE A 10 46.27 -15.50 -27.88
N SER A 11 46.87 -14.30 -27.84
CA SER A 11 46.59 -13.31 -26.81
C SER A 11 45.11 -12.88 -26.80
N SER A 12 44.54 -12.60 -27.99
CA SER A 12 43.13 -12.29 -28.14
C SER A 12 42.20 -13.45 -27.65
N LEU A 13 42.54 -14.68 -27.95
CA LEU A 13 41.76 -15.88 -27.54
C LEU A 13 41.84 -16.11 -26.02
N VAL A 14 43.01 -15.85 -25.44
CA VAL A 14 43.20 -15.91 -23.97
C VAL A 14 42.40 -14.81 -23.29
N LEU A 15 42.44 -13.59 -23.82
CA LEU A 15 41.70 -12.45 -23.29
C LEU A 15 40.18 -12.68 -23.35
N ALA A 16 39.68 -13.19 -24.48
CA ALA A 16 38.28 -13.56 -24.66
C ALA A 16 37.84 -14.63 -23.69
N ARG A 17 38.65 -15.66 -23.47
CA ARG A 17 38.32 -16.74 -22.53
C ARG A 17 38.44 -16.36 -21.06
N LYS A 18 39.43 -15.54 -20.69
CA LYS A 18 39.70 -15.18 -19.29
C LYS A 18 38.94 -13.95 -18.78
N LEU A 19 38.57 -13.02 -19.66
CA LEU A 19 37.88 -11.79 -19.27
C LEU A 19 36.48 -11.69 -19.86
N SER A 20 36.29 -11.79 -21.17
CA SER A 20 34.98 -11.53 -21.78
C SER A 20 33.92 -12.54 -21.41
N ARG A 21 34.24 -13.84 -21.38
CA ARG A 21 33.27 -14.88 -21.02
C ARG A 21 32.76 -14.80 -19.58
N PRO A 22 33.62 -14.64 -18.56
CA PRO A 22 33.14 -14.44 -17.19
C PRO A 22 32.29 -13.19 -17.03
N ILE A 23 32.65 -12.08 -17.66
CA ILE A 23 31.88 -10.84 -17.60
C ILE A 23 30.49 -11.01 -18.23
N SER A 24 30.42 -11.62 -19.44
CA SER A 24 29.13 -11.90 -20.10
C SER A 24 28.24 -12.79 -19.22
N ARG A 25 28.79 -13.86 -18.62
CA ARG A 25 28.03 -14.73 -17.73
C ARG A 25 27.47 -13.98 -16.52
N LEU A 26 28.29 -13.17 -15.86
CA LEU A 26 27.81 -12.33 -14.74
C LEU A 26 26.72 -11.35 -15.17
N SER A 27 26.86 -10.76 -16.36
CA SER A 27 25.84 -9.86 -16.91
C SER A 27 24.52 -10.61 -17.16
N ASP A 28 24.60 -11.83 -17.72
CA ASP A 28 23.42 -12.66 -17.97
C ASP A 28 22.78 -13.14 -16.65
N GLU A 29 23.58 -13.55 -15.67
CA GLU A 29 23.08 -13.95 -14.34
C GLU A 29 22.39 -12.80 -13.61
N VAL A 30 22.92 -11.58 -13.69
CA VAL A 30 22.30 -10.36 -13.12
C VAL A 30 21.01 -10.01 -13.88
N ALA A 31 21.01 -10.14 -15.22
CA ALA A 31 19.80 -9.89 -16.02
C ALA A 31 18.67 -10.87 -15.68
N HIS A 32 18.98 -12.15 -15.55
CA HIS A 32 18.00 -13.17 -15.15
C HIS A 32 17.49 -12.97 -13.72
N ALA A 33 18.36 -12.50 -12.81
CA ALA A 33 17.96 -12.15 -11.46
C ALA A 33 16.93 -11.02 -11.41
N ARG A 34 17.00 -10.09 -12.34
CA ARG A 34 16.03 -9.00 -12.48
C ARG A 34 14.64 -9.50 -12.89
N GLU A 35 14.58 -10.57 -13.69
CA GLU A 35 13.33 -11.20 -14.12
C GLU A 35 12.73 -12.10 -13.03
N SER A 36 13.59 -12.71 -12.18
CA SER A 36 13.16 -13.58 -11.08
C SER A 36 12.92 -12.79 -9.81
N ARG A 37 11.72 -12.34 -9.57
CA ARG A 37 11.32 -11.48 -8.43
C ARG A 37 11.60 -12.06 -7.02
N SER A 38 11.98 -13.34 -6.88
CA SER A 38 12.00 -14.01 -5.58
C SER A 38 13.33 -14.64 -5.14
N SER A 39 14.40 -14.58 -5.93
CA SER A 39 15.67 -15.19 -5.53
C SER A 39 16.88 -14.27 -5.70
N ILE A 40 17.71 -14.21 -4.64
CA ILE A 40 19.01 -13.56 -4.74
C ILE A 40 19.87 -14.40 -5.69
N PRO A 41 20.43 -13.81 -6.76
CA PRO A 41 21.28 -14.56 -7.66
C PRO A 41 22.54 -15.03 -6.92
N MET A 42 22.78 -16.34 -6.93
CA MET A 42 24.09 -16.85 -6.55
C MET A 42 25.01 -16.69 -7.76
N LEU A 43 25.78 -15.60 -7.77
CA LEU A 43 26.73 -15.34 -8.83
C LEU A 43 27.89 -16.34 -8.79
N SER A 44 28.22 -16.92 -9.93
CA SER A 44 29.25 -17.94 -10.06
C SER A 44 30.65 -17.37 -9.85
N ALA A 45 31.54 -18.11 -9.21
CA ALA A 45 32.93 -17.71 -9.09
C ALA A 45 33.60 -17.67 -10.47
N THR A 46 34.26 -16.57 -10.79
CA THR A 46 34.90 -16.33 -12.09
C THR A 46 36.37 -16.67 -12.09
N GLY A 47 37.00 -16.77 -10.90
CA GLY A 47 38.44 -16.94 -10.71
C GLY A 47 39.24 -15.65 -10.94
N ILE A 48 38.55 -14.49 -11.06
CA ILE A 48 39.14 -13.15 -11.11
C ILE A 48 38.78 -12.46 -9.82
N ILE A 49 39.79 -12.09 -9.02
CA ILE A 49 39.65 -11.58 -7.65
C ILE A 49 38.69 -10.36 -7.58
N GLU A 50 38.80 -9.43 -8.52
CA GLU A 50 37.98 -8.23 -8.58
C GLU A 50 36.51 -8.55 -8.89
N LEU A 51 36.27 -9.47 -9.83
CA LEU A 51 34.91 -9.91 -10.17
C LEU A 51 34.29 -10.75 -9.06
N ASP A 52 35.05 -11.59 -8.40
CA ASP A 52 34.57 -12.41 -7.29
C ASP A 52 34.27 -11.52 -6.05
N ARG A 53 35.04 -10.45 -5.83
CA ARG A 53 34.69 -9.41 -4.82
C ARG A 53 33.43 -8.67 -5.16
N PHE A 54 33.27 -8.26 -6.41
CA PHE A 54 32.02 -7.62 -6.88
C PHE A 54 30.82 -8.55 -6.68
N SER A 55 30.92 -9.80 -7.12
CA SER A 55 29.85 -10.81 -6.94
C SER A 55 29.47 -11.00 -5.49
N SER A 56 30.46 -11.07 -4.59
CA SER A 56 30.25 -11.20 -3.16
C SER A 56 29.56 -9.98 -2.58
N ALA A 57 30.00 -8.77 -2.92
CA ALA A 57 29.39 -7.52 -2.46
C ALA A 57 27.97 -7.37 -2.97
N PHE A 58 27.70 -7.71 -4.22
CA PHE A 58 26.35 -7.69 -4.82
C PHE A 58 25.40 -8.68 -4.13
N THR A 59 25.87 -9.91 -3.91
CA THR A 59 25.09 -10.93 -3.19
C THR A 59 24.80 -10.50 -1.75
N GLN A 60 25.78 -9.90 -1.07
CA GLN A 60 25.60 -9.39 0.29
C GLN A 60 24.56 -8.27 0.32
N LEU A 61 24.67 -7.29 -0.59
CA LEU A 61 23.70 -6.20 -0.69
C LEU A 61 22.27 -6.73 -0.93
N GLY A 62 22.13 -7.70 -1.85
CA GLY A 62 20.84 -8.36 -2.10
C GLY A 62 20.26 -9.00 -0.85
N ARG A 63 21.10 -9.68 -0.03
CA ARG A 63 20.67 -10.26 1.24
C ARG A 63 20.24 -9.21 2.26
N GLU A 64 20.97 -8.12 2.40
CA GLU A 64 20.65 -7.03 3.31
C GLU A 64 19.32 -6.36 2.95
N VAL A 65 19.07 -6.14 1.65
CA VAL A 65 17.79 -5.61 1.16
C VAL A 65 16.65 -6.57 1.48
N LEU A 66 16.83 -7.87 1.20
CA LEU A 66 15.80 -8.88 1.48
C LEU A 66 15.53 -9.03 2.98
N ASP A 67 16.58 -9.05 3.81
CA ASP A 67 16.45 -9.13 5.27
C ASP A 67 15.72 -7.91 5.83
N THR A 68 16.03 -6.72 5.33
CA THR A 68 15.35 -5.48 5.72
C THR A 68 13.88 -5.50 5.31
N SER A 69 13.58 -5.93 4.09
CA SER A 69 12.20 -6.07 3.61
C SER A 69 11.42 -7.10 4.45
N THR A 70 12.04 -8.24 4.77
CA THR A 70 11.42 -9.27 5.61
C THR A 70 11.16 -8.78 7.04
N LYS A 71 12.09 -8.01 7.62
CA LYS A 71 11.90 -7.38 8.93
C LYS A 71 10.74 -6.38 8.91
N PHE A 72 10.67 -5.57 7.86
CA PHE A 72 9.57 -4.62 7.68
C PHE A 72 8.21 -5.33 7.62
N LEU A 73 8.09 -6.38 6.79
CA LEU A 73 6.87 -7.18 6.70
C LEU A 73 6.48 -7.81 8.03
N ARG A 74 7.45 -8.34 8.80
CA ARG A 74 7.18 -8.87 10.14
C ARG A 74 6.68 -7.82 11.13
N ILE A 75 7.23 -6.60 11.07
CA ILE A 75 6.76 -5.49 11.91
C ILE A 75 5.31 -5.12 11.56
N MET A 76 4.99 -5.07 10.27
CA MET A 76 3.62 -4.81 9.80
C MET A 76 2.64 -5.91 10.25
N ASP A 77 3.04 -7.17 10.12
CA ASP A 77 2.26 -8.34 10.56
C ASP A 77 2.04 -8.32 12.09
N MET A 78 3.07 -8.01 12.87
CA MET A 78 2.96 -7.85 14.33
C MET A 78 2.05 -6.68 14.74
N ALA A 79 1.99 -5.63 13.93
CA ALA A 79 1.10 -4.50 14.15
C ALA A 79 -0.35 -4.82 13.77
N SER A 80 -0.63 -6.01 13.21
CA SER A 80 -1.94 -6.43 12.68
C SER A 80 -2.53 -5.44 11.68
N VAL A 81 -1.68 -4.74 10.93
CA VAL A 81 -2.09 -3.79 9.91
C VAL A 81 -2.06 -4.49 8.55
N GLU A 82 -3.23 -4.72 7.99
CA GLU A 82 -3.34 -5.22 6.62
C GLU A 82 -3.07 -4.06 5.65
N LEU A 83 -1.90 -4.08 5.01
CA LEU A 83 -1.48 -3.09 4.03
C LEU A 83 -1.38 -3.71 2.64
N GLY A 84 -1.88 -3.01 1.65
CA GLY A 84 -1.67 -3.30 0.24
C GLY A 84 -1.18 -2.06 -0.48
N GLY A 85 -0.37 -2.22 -1.51
CA GLY A 85 0.16 -1.08 -2.23
C GLY A 85 0.25 -1.30 -3.73
N TYR A 86 0.34 -0.21 -4.46
CA TYR A 86 0.63 -0.22 -5.88
C TYR A 86 1.61 0.88 -6.26
N GLU A 87 2.34 0.64 -7.32
CA GLU A 87 3.18 1.61 -8.01
C GLU A 87 2.82 1.60 -9.49
N LEU A 88 2.52 2.77 -10.01
CA LEU A 88 2.13 2.98 -11.40
C LEU A 88 3.10 3.99 -12.03
N ARG A 89 3.88 3.56 -13.01
CA ARG A 89 4.84 4.40 -13.72
C ARG A 89 4.30 4.80 -15.08
N SER A 90 4.57 6.04 -15.48
CA SER A 90 4.20 6.54 -16.80
C SER A 90 5.27 6.26 -17.85
N ALA A 91 6.55 6.15 -17.46
CA ALA A 91 7.67 5.85 -18.35
C ALA A 91 8.77 5.05 -17.63
N PRO A 92 9.01 3.75 -17.95
CA PRO A 92 8.16 2.93 -18.83
C PRO A 92 6.77 2.69 -18.26
N ASP A 93 5.77 2.51 -19.12
CA ASP A 93 4.40 2.21 -18.68
C ASP A 93 4.37 0.84 -18.01
N SER A 94 4.36 0.84 -16.68
CA SER A 94 4.45 -0.37 -15.87
C SER A 94 3.67 -0.23 -14.58
N ILE A 95 3.20 -1.35 -14.09
CA ILE A 95 2.47 -1.48 -12.84
C ILE A 95 3.14 -2.51 -11.94
N TYR A 96 3.16 -2.21 -10.65
CA TYR A 96 3.44 -3.15 -9.58
C TYR A 96 2.33 -3.07 -8.54
N VAL A 97 1.83 -4.21 -8.10
CA VAL A 97 0.77 -4.31 -7.09
C VAL A 97 1.16 -5.41 -6.10
N THR A 98 0.92 -5.21 -4.83
CA THR A 98 1.12 -6.25 -3.81
C THR A 98 0.01 -7.30 -3.88
N ASP A 99 0.30 -8.54 -3.53
CA ASP A 99 -0.60 -9.69 -3.67
C ASP A 99 -1.95 -9.50 -2.95
N ASN A 100 -1.96 -8.81 -1.82
CA ASN A 100 -3.16 -8.60 -1.00
C ASN A 100 -3.95 -7.32 -1.36
N PHE A 101 -3.48 -6.50 -2.30
CA PHE A 101 -4.12 -5.22 -2.62
C PHE A 101 -5.57 -5.38 -3.09
N PHE A 102 -5.82 -6.30 -4.01
CA PHE A 102 -7.16 -6.54 -4.54
C PHE A 102 -8.10 -7.19 -3.52
N ASP A 103 -7.57 -8.02 -2.63
CA ASP A 103 -8.35 -8.60 -1.53
C ASP A 103 -8.79 -7.52 -0.53
N LEU A 104 -7.90 -6.53 -0.27
CA LEU A 104 -8.26 -5.36 0.52
C LEU A 104 -9.39 -4.56 -0.11
N LEU A 105 -9.34 -4.32 -1.43
CA LEU A 105 -10.40 -3.64 -2.16
C LEU A 105 -11.71 -4.44 -2.28
N GLY A 106 -11.73 -5.68 -1.80
CA GLY A 106 -12.90 -6.57 -1.94
C GLY A 106 -13.09 -7.13 -3.35
N MET A 107 -12.02 -7.22 -4.12
CA MET A 107 -11.98 -7.72 -5.49
C MET A 107 -11.18 -9.04 -5.58
N PRO A 108 -11.58 -10.10 -4.91
CA PRO A 108 -10.86 -11.37 -4.94
C PRO A 108 -10.86 -11.94 -6.35
N GLY A 109 -9.72 -12.50 -6.76
CA GLY A 109 -9.56 -13.15 -8.07
C GLY A 109 -9.14 -12.21 -9.21
N VAL A 110 -8.80 -10.95 -8.90
CA VAL A 110 -8.09 -10.08 -9.86
C VAL A 110 -6.60 -10.37 -9.74
N ASP A 111 -5.99 -10.79 -10.84
CA ASP A 111 -4.55 -11.02 -10.91
C ASP A 111 -3.85 -9.75 -11.44
N ALA A 112 -2.83 -9.30 -10.72
CA ALA A 112 -2.06 -8.13 -11.12
C ALA A 112 -1.26 -8.36 -12.41
N ASP A 113 -0.84 -9.60 -12.66
CA ASP A 113 -0.04 -9.97 -13.83
C ASP A 113 -0.86 -9.90 -15.15
N ASP A 114 -2.18 -9.96 -15.06
CA ASP A 114 -3.09 -9.83 -16.20
C ASP A 114 -3.43 -8.35 -16.54
N LEU A 115 -3.01 -7.40 -15.69
CA LEU A 115 -3.38 -6.00 -15.83
C LEU A 115 -2.28 -5.19 -16.53
N THR A 116 -2.72 -4.36 -17.48
CA THR A 116 -1.89 -3.27 -18.00
C THR A 116 -2.03 -2.04 -17.10
N ALA A 117 -1.06 -1.12 -17.14
CA ALA A 117 -1.15 0.13 -16.40
C ALA A 117 -2.42 0.94 -16.74
N GLN A 118 -2.89 0.86 -17.99
CA GLN A 118 -4.13 1.51 -18.42
C GLN A 118 -5.37 0.86 -17.80
N SER A 119 -5.48 -0.46 -17.85
CA SER A 119 -6.62 -1.18 -17.27
C SER A 119 -6.68 -1.03 -15.75
N PHE A 120 -5.54 -0.93 -15.09
CA PHE A 120 -5.47 -0.66 -13.65
C PHE A 120 -5.94 0.76 -13.30
N ARG A 121 -5.56 1.79 -14.08
CA ARG A 121 -6.09 3.17 -13.90
C ARG A 121 -7.60 3.20 -14.02
N GLU A 122 -8.15 2.52 -15.03
CA GLU A 122 -9.59 2.43 -15.24
C GLU A 122 -10.30 1.70 -14.08
N LEU A 123 -9.67 0.64 -13.55
CA LEU A 123 -10.17 -0.09 -12.39
C LEU A 123 -10.21 0.80 -11.15
N LEU A 124 -9.12 1.53 -10.84
CA LEU A 124 -9.08 2.46 -9.71
C LEU A 124 -10.14 3.56 -9.84
N GLN A 125 -10.28 4.18 -11.02
CA GLN A 125 -11.29 5.20 -11.24
C GLN A 125 -12.72 4.65 -11.09
N ARG A 126 -12.96 3.41 -11.49
CA ARG A 126 -14.25 2.74 -11.30
C ARG A 126 -14.51 2.49 -9.82
N PHE A 127 -13.50 2.03 -9.08
CA PHE A 127 -13.57 1.83 -7.64
C PHE A 127 -13.92 3.15 -6.93
N GLU A 128 -13.19 4.22 -7.19
CA GLU A 128 -13.42 5.56 -6.63
C GLU A 128 -14.85 6.07 -6.87
N ARG A 129 -15.38 5.87 -8.08
CA ARG A 129 -16.75 6.30 -8.43
C ARG A 129 -17.83 5.45 -7.79
N SER A 130 -17.56 4.18 -7.53
CA SER A 130 -18.57 3.23 -7.03
C SER A 130 -18.64 3.14 -5.51
N CYS A 131 -17.59 3.56 -4.80
CA CYS A 131 -17.52 3.47 -3.35
C CYS A 131 -17.76 4.83 -2.67
N PRO A 132 -18.63 4.92 -1.67
CA PRO A 132 -18.72 6.09 -0.81
C PRO A 132 -17.36 6.39 -0.18
N HIS A 133 -16.92 7.64 -0.24
CA HIS A 133 -15.63 8.03 0.32
C HIS A 133 -15.67 9.44 0.89
N SER A 134 -14.76 9.71 1.81
CA SER A 134 -14.58 11.02 2.45
C SER A 134 -13.09 11.31 2.66
N PRO A 135 -12.67 12.58 2.60
CA PRO A 135 -11.29 12.93 2.93
C PRO A 135 -11.01 12.74 4.41
N ALA A 136 -9.88 12.14 4.73
CA ALA A 136 -9.35 12.09 6.09
C ALA A 136 -8.53 13.37 6.38
N PRO A 137 -8.33 13.74 7.67
CA PRO A 137 -7.63 14.97 8.06
C PRO A 137 -6.15 15.03 7.58
N ASP A 138 -5.55 13.90 7.32
CA ASP A 138 -4.17 13.73 6.87
C ASP A 138 -4.00 13.73 5.33
N GLY A 139 -5.09 13.94 4.59
CA GLY A 139 -5.09 13.98 3.13
C GLY A 139 -5.34 12.63 2.45
N ALA A 140 -5.40 11.53 3.21
CA ALA A 140 -5.81 10.24 2.68
C ALA A 140 -7.32 10.23 2.37
N MET A 141 -7.77 9.26 1.58
CA MET A 141 -9.19 9.02 1.32
C MET A 141 -9.67 7.80 2.10
N LEU A 142 -10.77 7.95 2.82
CA LEU A 142 -11.43 6.86 3.53
C LEU A 142 -12.63 6.37 2.71
N TYR A 143 -12.57 5.12 2.27
CA TYR A 143 -13.60 4.45 1.49
C TYR A 143 -14.41 3.50 2.37
N HIS A 144 -15.72 3.53 2.24
CA HIS A 144 -16.60 2.55 2.86
C HIS A 144 -17.04 1.53 1.81
N ILE A 145 -16.61 0.27 1.95
CA ILE A 145 -16.88 -0.79 1.00
C ILE A 145 -17.65 -1.94 1.65
N ARG A 146 -18.44 -2.63 0.84
CA ARG A 146 -19.08 -3.88 1.22
C ARG A 146 -18.43 -5.03 0.48
N LEU A 147 -17.84 -5.95 1.23
CA LEU A 147 -17.21 -7.14 0.68
C LEU A 147 -18.24 -8.11 0.09
N PRO A 148 -17.85 -9.00 -0.83
CA PRO A 148 -18.72 -10.05 -1.36
C PRO A 148 -19.34 -10.94 -0.27
N SER A 149 -18.68 -11.07 0.87
CA SER A 149 -19.18 -11.77 2.07
C SER A 149 -20.32 -11.04 2.79
N GLY A 150 -20.65 -9.81 2.39
CA GLY A 150 -21.61 -8.93 3.05
C GLY A 150 -21.03 -8.12 4.23
N LYS A 151 -19.77 -8.36 4.61
CA LYS A 151 -19.09 -7.61 5.67
C LYS A 151 -18.71 -6.20 5.17
N GLU A 152 -18.89 -5.21 6.03
CA GLU A 152 -18.45 -3.84 5.76
C GLU A 152 -16.98 -3.67 6.14
N ARG A 153 -16.26 -2.87 5.36
CA ARG A 153 -14.84 -2.54 5.55
C ARG A 153 -14.63 -1.06 5.26
N TYR A 154 -13.76 -0.45 6.06
CA TYR A 154 -13.28 0.91 5.84
C TYR A 154 -11.82 0.84 5.37
N LEU A 155 -11.57 1.31 4.15
CA LEU A 155 -10.23 1.38 3.57
C LEU A 155 -9.72 2.81 3.60
N ARG A 156 -8.54 3.00 4.16
CA ARG A 156 -7.79 4.24 4.05
C ARG A 156 -6.81 4.11 2.90
N ILE A 157 -6.94 4.97 1.89
CA ILE A 157 -6.05 4.99 0.72
C ILE A 157 -5.32 6.32 0.68
N GLU A 158 -3.99 6.25 0.67
CA GLU A 158 -3.10 7.38 0.47
C GLU A 158 -2.41 7.25 -0.88
N THR A 159 -2.36 8.34 -1.64
CA THR A 159 -1.75 8.35 -2.96
C THR A 159 -0.76 9.50 -3.08
N THR A 160 0.45 9.19 -3.51
CA THR A 160 1.51 10.17 -3.75
C THR A 160 1.93 10.13 -5.22
N HIS A 161 2.29 11.28 -5.76
CA HIS A 161 2.75 11.43 -7.14
C HIS A 161 4.14 12.06 -7.13
N GLU A 162 5.15 11.32 -7.63
CA GLU A 162 6.53 11.79 -7.75
C GLU A 162 7.13 11.35 -9.09
N ASP A 163 7.78 12.26 -9.82
CA ASP A 163 8.54 11.98 -11.05
C ASP A 163 7.83 11.10 -12.08
N GLY A 164 6.52 11.32 -12.28
CA GLY A 164 5.72 10.52 -13.21
C GLY A 164 5.37 9.12 -12.70
N THR A 165 5.64 8.85 -11.43
CA THR A 165 5.24 7.64 -10.71
C THR A 165 4.13 7.99 -9.73
N GLN A 166 3.07 7.20 -9.75
CA GLN A 166 2.01 7.24 -8.74
C GLN A 166 2.17 6.03 -7.82
N VAL A 167 2.29 6.29 -6.52
CA VAL A 167 2.34 5.26 -5.49
C VAL A 167 1.10 5.39 -4.62
N GLY A 168 0.41 4.27 -4.41
CA GLY A 168 -0.74 4.23 -3.51
C GLY A 168 -0.57 3.16 -2.45
N LEU A 169 -1.01 3.49 -1.23
CA LEU A 169 -1.04 2.60 -0.08
C LEU A 169 -2.48 2.48 0.41
N ALA A 170 -2.98 1.27 0.50
CA ALA A 170 -4.28 0.93 1.06
C ALA A 170 -4.11 0.22 2.40
N GLU A 171 -4.88 0.64 3.40
CA GLU A 171 -4.87 0.11 4.77
C GLU A 171 -6.30 -0.29 5.16
N ASP A 172 -6.47 -1.44 5.80
CA ASP A 172 -7.74 -1.76 6.48
C ASP A 172 -7.86 -0.95 7.78
N ALA A 173 -8.60 0.16 7.71
CA ALA A 173 -8.85 1.06 8.82
C ALA A 173 -10.17 0.74 9.56
N THR A 174 -10.77 -0.45 9.35
CA THR A 174 -12.10 -0.78 9.87
C THR A 174 -12.15 -0.70 11.38
N ALA A 175 -11.19 -1.32 12.08
CA ALA A 175 -11.17 -1.33 13.55
C ALA A 175 -11.06 0.08 14.12
N ASN A 176 -10.13 0.88 13.60
CA ASN A 176 -9.91 2.25 14.05
C ASN A 176 -11.11 3.16 13.76
N THR A 177 -11.73 3.00 12.57
CA THR A 177 -12.89 3.79 12.16
C THR A 177 -14.11 3.47 13.01
N LEU A 178 -14.40 2.18 13.24
CA LEU A 178 -15.52 1.76 14.08
C LEU A 178 -15.35 2.20 15.54
N GLU A 179 -14.13 2.11 16.08
CA GLU A 179 -13.86 2.60 17.43
C GLU A 179 -14.04 4.11 17.54
N LYS A 180 -13.57 4.87 16.54
CA LYS A 180 -13.79 6.32 16.47
C LYS A 180 -15.28 6.66 16.42
N LEU A 181 -16.04 6.00 15.56
CA LEU A 181 -17.50 6.20 15.46
C LEU A 181 -18.21 5.85 16.76
N ARG A 182 -17.77 4.78 17.43
CA ARG A 182 -18.28 4.41 18.74
C ARG A 182 -18.02 5.48 19.79
N ILE A 183 -16.78 5.99 19.88
CA ILE A 183 -16.42 7.05 20.81
C ILE A 183 -17.23 8.33 20.51
N GLU A 184 -17.39 8.70 19.24
CA GLU A 184 -18.18 9.85 18.82
C GLU A 184 -19.67 9.65 19.24
N HIS A 185 -20.20 8.46 19.06
CA HIS A 185 -21.55 8.13 19.50
C HIS A 185 -21.68 8.23 21.03
N GLU A 186 -20.77 7.63 21.80
CA GLU A 186 -20.77 7.70 23.27
C GLU A 186 -20.58 9.13 23.82
N CYS A 187 -19.91 10.01 23.05
CA CYS A 187 -19.81 11.43 23.42
C CYS A 187 -21.13 12.20 23.31
N ASP A 188 -22.00 11.82 22.40
CA ASP A 188 -23.22 12.56 22.09
C ASP A 188 -24.50 11.85 22.59
N TYR A 189 -24.47 10.53 22.80
CA TYR A 189 -25.64 9.75 23.19
C TYR A 189 -25.50 9.16 24.59
N ASP A 190 -26.63 8.93 25.22
CA ASP A 190 -26.75 8.20 26.48
C ASP A 190 -26.79 6.70 26.19
N THR A 191 -25.91 5.93 26.81
CA THR A 191 -25.69 4.51 26.54
C THR A 191 -26.86 3.59 26.92
N LEU A 192 -27.81 4.07 27.73
CA LEU A 192 -28.98 3.29 28.15
C LEU A 192 -30.18 3.56 27.26
N THR A 193 -30.38 4.78 26.84
CA THR A 193 -31.60 5.22 26.15
C THR A 193 -31.39 5.49 24.66
N ASP A 194 -30.14 5.55 24.21
CA ASP A 194 -29.75 5.90 22.83
C ASP A 194 -30.30 7.27 22.39
N LEU A 195 -30.57 8.16 23.34
CA LEU A 195 -30.97 9.54 23.11
C LEU A 195 -29.75 10.44 23.28
N TYR A 196 -29.83 11.66 22.73
CA TYR A 196 -28.80 12.66 22.98
C TYR A 196 -28.59 12.87 24.48
N ASN A 197 -27.36 12.76 24.93
CA ASN A 197 -27.01 13.07 26.29
C ASN A 197 -27.14 14.59 26.57
N ARG A 198 -27.06 14.98 27.83
CA ARG A 198 -27.21 16.38 28.26
C ARG A 198 -26.24 17.32 27.51
N ARG A 199 -25.03 16.87 27.25
CA ARG A 199 -23.99 17.69 26.58
C ARG A 199 -24.35 17.93 25.10
N ALA A 200 -24.70 16.90 24.37
CA ALA A 200 -25.12 17.01 22.97
C ALA A 200 -26.39 17.83 22.84
N PHE A 201 -27.36 17.64 23.72
CA PHE A 201 -28.58 18.42 23.76
C PHE A 201 -28.29 19.93 23.89
N HIS A 202 -27.45 20.32 24.86
CA HIS A 202 -27.08 21.74 25.04
C HIS A 202 -26.36 22.31 23.80
N ARG A 203 -25.45 21.54 23.20
CA ARG A 203 -24.73 21.99 21.98
C ARG A 203 -25.70 22.21 20.83
N ILE A 204 -26.56 21.22 20.54
CA ILE A 204 -27.53 21.27 19.45
C ILE A 204 -28.53 22.43 19.65
N CYS A 205 -29.04 22.62 20.88
CA CYS A 205 -29.89 23.76 21.19
C CYS A 205 -29.18 25.09 20.97
N ALA A 206 -27.94 25.23 21.42
CA ALA A 206 -27.17 26.45 21.21
C ALA A 206 -26.97 26.77 19.72
N GLU A 207 -26.59 25.76 18.92
CA GLU A 207 -26.44 25.90 17.47
C GLU A 207 -27.77 26.30 16.79
N PHE A 208 -28.86 25.69 17.22
CA PHE A 208 -30.19 25.96 16.69
C PHE A 208 -30.61 27.38 17.00
N PHE A 209 -30.44 27.86 18.24
CA PHE A 209 -30.81 29.22 18.64
C PHE A 209 -29.88 30.31 18.09
N CYS A 210 -28.62 29.96 17.75
CA CYS A 210 -27.68 30.88 17.09
C CYS A 210 -27.96 31.05 15.58
N SER A 211 -28.88 30.32 15.00
CA SER A 211 -29.23 30.37 13.57
C SER A 211 -30.70 30.84 13.37
N PRO A 212 -31.00 32.11 13.55
CA PRO A 212 -32.39 32.60 13.50
C PRO A 212 -33.10 32.33 12.18
N GLU A 213 -32.36 32.21 11.08
CA GLU A 213 -32.90 31.95 9.75
C GLU A 213 -33.47 30.52 9.61
N LYS A 214 -33.04 29.60 10.46
CA LYS A 214 -33.54 28.22 10.53
C LYS A 214 -34.67 28.07 11.55
N LEU A 215 -34.92 29.06 12.39
CA LEU A 215 -35.96 29.09 13.37
C LEU A 215 -37.31 29.51 12.73
N GLY A 216 -38.07 28.51 12.28
CA GLY A 216 -39.48 28.70 12.03
C GLY A 216 -40.24 28.83 13.39
N HIS A 217 -41.01 27.79 13.71
CA HIS A 217 -41.64 27.65 15.02
C HIS A 217 -41.02 26.46 15.74
N ALA A 218 -40.53 26.63 16.94
CA ALA A 218 -39.98 25.57 17.77
C ALA A 218 -40.65 25.55 19.15
N ALA A 219 -40.80 24.39 19.74
CA ALA A 219 -41.27 24.19 21.10
C ALA A 219 -40.32 23.27 21.84
N LEU A 220 -39.96 23.61 23.08
CA LEU A 220 -39.21 22.74 23.98
C LEU A 220 -40.19 22.19 25.02
N LEU A 221 -40.25 20.84 25.07
CA LEU A 221 -41.07 20.14 26.06
C LEU A 221 -40.12 19.48 27.07
N MET A 222 -40.39 19.66 28.34
CA MET A 222 -39.66 19.04 29.44
C MET A 222 -40.66 18.14 30.23
N PHE A 223 -40.25 16.90 30.44
CA PHE A 223 -41.01 15.93 31.22
C PHE A 223 -40.19 15.47 32.41
N ASP A 224 -40.84 15.33 33.56
CA ASP A 224 -40.27 14.67 34.72
C ASP A 224 -41.21 13.55 35.15
N LEU A 225 -40.63 12.49 35.67
CA LEU A 225 -41.40 11.31 36.11
C LEU A 225 -41.44 11.31 37.63
N ASP A 226 -42.64 11.57 38.19
CA ASP A 226 -42.86 11.53 39.61
C ASP A 226 -42.81 10.09 40.17
N ASN A 227 -42.26 9.92 41.37
CA ASN A 227 -42.22 8.67 42.13
C ASN A 227 -41.42 7.48 41.53
N LEU A 228 -40.38 7.74 40.81
CA LEU A 228 -39.49 6.69 40.27
C LEU A 228 -38.63 5.96 41.34
N LYS A 229 -38.59 6.46 42.57
CA LYS A 229 -37.92 5.82 43.71
C LYS A 229 -38.97 5.15 44.60
N GLN A 230 -39.28 3.91 44.33
CA GLN A 230 -39.77 2.95 45.33
C GLN A 230 -38.69 1.96 45.63
#